data_92f83d4bd0e7ca6a60f01a7c79f0e9a9
#
_entry.id   92f83d4bd0e7ca6a60f01a7c79f0e9a9
#
_cell.length_a   1.000
_cell.length_b   1.000
_cell.length_c   1.000
_cell.angle_alpha   90.00
_cell.angle_beta   90.00
_cell.angle_gamma   90.00
#
_symmetry.space_group_name_H-M   'P 1'
#
loop_
_entity.id
_entity.type
_entity.pdbx_description
1 polymer ?
#
loop_
_entity_poly.entity_id
_entity_poly.type
_entity_poly.pdbx_seq_one_letter_code
_entity_poly.pdbx_strand_id
1 'polypeptide(L)'
;MTQPIPTVRGIRLALLTAAYVLFGPATAAAQSGKWKGTVSTLRTAGGSADITIEARGEKQSRVRITVRNVNRDMRIAWDIVAGQCRDNGAPIAAQAAFTQLQSQMDGGGTATANVPKLTSGQPFYVRVFDPQQSPTDDNVWGCANLAEQP
;
A
#
# COMPACT_ATOMS: atom_id res chain seq x y z
N MET A 1 62.18 26.21 -62.29
CA MET A 1 61.29 25.25 -61.60
C MET A 1 61.36 25.56 -60.11
N THR A 2 60.34 26.31 -59.65
CA THR A 2 60.35 26.86 -58.28
C THR A 2 59.10 26.34 -57.61
N GLN A 3 59.25 25.49 -56.61
CA GLN A 3 58.14 24.94 -55.81
C GLN A 3 57.74 25.88 -54.68
N PRO A 4 56.49 26.10 -54.41
CA PRO A 4 56.04 26.90 -53.29
C PRO A 4 55.93 26.09 -51.98
N ILE A 5 56.27 26.70 -50.87
CA ILE A 5 56.26 26.22 -49.48
C ILE A 5 54.85 26.25 -48.98
N PRO A 6 54.34 25.21 -48.31
CA PRO A 6 52.98 25.22 -47.70
C PRO A 6 53.02 25.92 -46.33
N THR A 7 52.11 26.85 -46.14
CA THR A 7 51.87 27.61 -44.92
C THR A 7 51.15 26.73 -43.88
N VAL A 8 51.79 26.56 -42.73
CA VAL A 8 51.20 25.85 -41.58
C VAL A 8 50.16 26.75 -40.94
N ARG A 9 48.88 26.32 -41.03
CA ARG A 9 47.76 26.96 -40.33
C ARG A 9 47.69 26.47 -38.89
N GLY A 10 47.64 27.44 -37.97
CA GLY A 10 47.62 27.25 -36.53
C GLY A 10 46.45 26.40 -36.04
N ILE A 11 46.77 25.46 -35.18
CA ILE A 11 45.85 24.62 -34.42
C ILE A 11 45.27 25.48 -33.27
N ARG A 12 43.99 25.79 -33.36
CA ARG A 12 43.26 26.40 -32.23
C ARG A 12 42.91 25.30 -31.26
N LEU A 13 43.55 25.33 -30.09
CA LEU A 13 43.25 24.47 -28.95
C LEU A 13 41.91 24.91 -28.35
N ALA A 14 40.86 24.18 -28.61
CA ALA A 14 39.56 24.38 -27.97
C ALA A 14 39.58 23.71 -26.57
N LEU A 15 39.61 24.54 -25.54
CA LEU A 15 39.44 24.11 -24.14
C LEU A 15 37.97 23.63 -23.94
N LEU A 16 37.77 22.32 -23.92
CA LEU A 16 36.53 21.68 -23.50
C LEU A 16 36.47 21.70 -21.96
N THR A 17 35.75 22.65 -21.40
CA THR A 17 35.37 22.66 -19.99
C THR A 17 34.32 21.57 -19.78
N ALA A 18 34.70 20.39 -19.23
CA ALA A 18 33.82 19.36 -18.79
C ALA A 18 33.11 19.81 -17.51
N ALA A 19 31.82 20.18 -17.61
CA ALA A 19 30.96 20.40 -16.46
C ALA A 19 30.65 19.06 -15.80
N TYR A 20 31.28 18.74 -14.69
CA TYR A 20 30.92 17.61 -13.83
C TYR A 20 29.62 17.96 -13.13
N VAL A 21 28.51 17.43 -13.64
CA VAL A 21 27.23 17.41 -12.92
C VAL A 21 27.35 16.36 -11.80
N LEU A 22 27.53 16.83 -10.57
CA LEU A 22 27.50 16.00 -9.37
C LEU A 22 26.05 15.52 -9.16
N PHE A 23 25.70 14.35 -9.72
CA PHE A 23 24.54 13.61 -9.27
C PHE A 23 24.82 13.10 -7.85
N GLY A 24 24.39 13.86 -6.85
CA GLY A 24 24.34 13.36 -5.48
C GLY A 24 23.48 12.09 -5.44
N PRO A 25 23.83 11.08 -4.62
CA PRO A 25 23.00 9.91 -4.45
C PRO A 25 21.65 10.38 -3.91
N ALA A 26 20.58 10.20 -4.69
CA ALA A 26 19.23 10.32 -4.19
C ALA A 26 19.10 9.29 -3.08
N THR A 27 19.10 9.72 -1.83
CA THR A 27 18.75 8.87 -0.69
C THR A 27 17.30 8.45 -0.89
N ALA A 28 17.10 7.26 -1.45
CA ALA A 28 15.78 6.62 -1.44
C ALA A 28 15.40 6.49 0.04
N ALA A 29 14.47 7.32 0.49
CA ALA A 29 13.89 7.17 1.82
C ALA A 29 13.36 5.74 1.90
N ALA A 30 13.90 4.95 2.82
CA ALA A 30 13.44 3.59 3.04
C ALA A 30 11.97 3.69 3.45
N GLN A 31 11.07 3.32 2.52
CA GLN A 31 9.63 3.34 2.78
C GLN A 31 9.36 2.39 3.94
N SER A 32 8.67 2.89 4.95
CA SER A 32 8.53 2.21 6.26
C SER A 32 7.79 0.88 6.19
N GLY A 33 7.21 0.52 5.05
CA GLY A 33 6.37 -0.66 4.89
C GLY A 33 5.17 -0.66 5.83
N LYS A 34 4.64 0.53 6.10
CA LYS A 34 3.43 0.74 6.91
C LYS A 34 2.32 1.28 6.04
N TRP A 35 1.11 0.79 6.25
CA TRP A 35 -0.10 1.30 5.60
C TRP A 35 -1.17 1.55 6.65
N LYS A 36 -2.03 2.52 6.37
CA LYS A 36 -3.23 2.82 7.17
C LYS A 36 -4.43 3.04 6.28
N GLY A 37 -5.61 2.71 6.81
CA GLY A 37 -6.89 3.00 6.19
C GLY A 37 -7.98 3.05 7.25
N THR A 38 -9.05 3.78 6.95
CA THR A 38 -10.23 3.85 7.80
C THR A 38 -11.48 3.69 6.94
N VAL A 39 -12.27 2.67 7.23
CA VAL A 39 -13.64 2.53 6.72
C VAL A 39 -14.51 3.39 7.62
N SER A 40 -14.90 4.55 7.14
CA SER A 40 -15.62 5.56 7.94
C SER A 40 -17.10 5.24 8.15
N THR A 41 -17.67 4.36 7.33
CA THR A 41 -19.09 4.00 7.40
C THR A 41 -19.26 2.54 7.05
N LEU A 42 -19.47 1.71 8.06
CA LEU A 42 -20.06 0.38 7.91
C LEU A 42 -21.58 0.59 7.85
N ARG A 43 -22.27 -0.11 6.96
CA ARG A 43 -23.70 0.12 6.62
C ARG A 43 -24.70 0.13 7.80
N THR A 44 -24.28 -0.16 9.02
CA THR A 44 -25.11 -0.06 10.22
C THR A 44 -24.60 1.04 11.14
N ALA A 45 -25.49 1.95 11.48
CA ALA A 45 -25.47 2.83 12.67
C ALA A 45 -24.14 3.51 13.04
N GLY A 46 -23.34 3.94 12.05
CA GLY A 46 -22.12 4.72 12.33
C GLY A 46 -20.91 3.88 12.75
N GLY A 47 -20.90 2.60 12.49
CA GLY A 47 -19.72 1.76 12.72
C GLY A 47 -18.54 2.14 11.83
N SER A 48 -17.35 1.96 12.32
CA SER A 48 -16.09 2.22 11.60
C SER A 48 -15.09 1.09 11.79
N ALA A 49 -14.12 1.00 10.87
CA ALA A 49 -12.98 0.10 11.02
C ALA A 49 -11.67 0.83 10.71
N ASP A 50 -10.72 0.73 11.62
CA ASP A 50 -9.35 1.23 11.44
C ASP A 50 -8.42 0.08 11.11
N ILE A 51 -7.60 0.24 10.07
CA ILE A 51 -6.66 -0.75 9.60
C ILE A 51 -5.25 -0.20 9.70
N THR A 52 -4.35 -1.01 10.27
CA THR A 52 -2.92 -0.75 10.26
C THR A 52 -2.19 -1.97 9.76
N ILE A 53 -1.20 -1.75 8.90
CA ILE A 53 -0.36 -2.82 8.35
C ILE A 53 1.09 -2.45 8.58
N GLU A 54 1.87 -3.40 9.06
CA GLU A 54 3.29 -3.24 9.30
C GLU A 54 4.06 -4.40 8.67
N ALA A 55 5.16 -4.11 8.00
CA ALA A 55 6.06 -5.14 7.50
C ALA A 55 6.63 -5.96 8.66
N ARG A 56 6.69 -7.28 8.48
CA ARG A 56 7.28 -8.25 9.41
C ARG A 56 8.33 -9.07 8.68
N GLY A 57 9.57 -8.62 8.76
CA GLY A 57 10.67 -9.21 8.01
C GLY A 57 10.54 -8.98 6.51
N GLU A 58 11.13 -9.88 5.71
CA GLU A 58 11.27 -9.68 4.27
C GLU A 58 10.04 -10.13 3.46
N LYS A 59 9.26 -11.09 3.99
CA LYS A 59 8.23 -11.81 3.21
C LYS A 59 6.80 -11.59 3.68
N GLN A 60 6.60 -10.98 4.84
CA GLN A 60 5.28 -10.87 5.46
C GLN A 60 4.98 -9.47 5.93
N SER A 61 3.69 -9.16 5.99
CA SER A 61 3.12 -8.01 6.68
C SER A 61 2.12 -8.49 7.72
N ARG A 62 2.10 -7.82 8.87
CA ARG A 62 1.07 -8.01 9.89
C ARG A 62 0.00 -6.95 9.72
N VAL A 63 -1.22 -7.40 9.59
CA VAL A 63 -2.40 -6.55 9.53
C VAL A 63 -3.09 -6.58 10.88
N ARG A 64 -3.56 -5.44 11.32
CA ARG A 64 -4.48 -5.28 12.44
C ARG A 64 -5.69 -4.49 11.96
N ILE A 65 -6.88 -5.02 12.20
CA ILE A 65 -8.14 -4.32 12.01
C ILE A 65 -8.83 -4.13 13.36
N THR A 66 -9.36 -2.95 13.59
CA THR A 66 -10.12 -2.62 14.80
C THR A 66 -11.43 -1.99 14.39
N VAL A 67 -12.55 -2.57 14.81
CA VAL A 67 -13.88 -2.00 14.58
C VAL A 67 -14.39 -1.30 15.83
N ARG A 68 -15.26 -0.31 15.62
CA ARG A 68 -15.95 0.43 16.67
C ARG A 68 -17.39 0.70 16.27
N ASN A 69 -18.24 0.82 17.27
CA ASN A 69 -19.66 1.15 17.11
C ASN A 69 -20.41 0.17 16.19
N VAL A 70 -20.07 -1.11 16.24
CA VAL A 70 -20.83 -2.17 15.59
C VAL A 70 -21.72 -2.89 16.60
N ASN A 71 -22.70 -3.63 16.13
CA ASN A 71 -23.52 -4.45 17.03
C ASN A 71 -22.63 -5.50 17.74
N ARG A 72 -23.00 -5.83 18.99
CA ARG A 72 -22.31 -6.85 19.78
C ARG A 72 -22.45 -8.24 19.18
N ASP A 73 -21.52 -9.12 19.51
CA ASP A 73 -21.51 -10.56 19.18
C ASP A 73 -21.53 -10.86 17.68
N MET A 74 -21.07 -9.93 16.84
CA MET A 74 -20.95 -10.12 15.39
C MET A 74 -19.61 -10.77 15.03
N ARG A 75 -19.66 -11.70 14.07
CA ARG A 75 -18.48 -12.24 13.40
C ARG A 75 -18.32 -11.56 12.06
N ILE A 76 -17.34 -10.71 11.93
CA ILE A 76 -17.12 -9.86 10.77
C ILE A 76 -15.96 -10.42 9.96
N ALA A 77 -16.23 -10.84 8.74
CA ALA A 77 -15.21 -11.22 7.78
C ALA A 77 -14.62 -9.96 7.14
N TRP A 78 -13.37 -10.04 6.76
CA TRP A 78 -12.64 -8.95 6.11
C TRP A 78 -11.48 -9.51 5.29
N ASP A 79 -10.99 -8.76 4.33
CA ASP A 79 -9.78 -9.10 3.56
C ASP A 79 -9.07 -7.84 3.05
N ILE A 80 -7.91 -8.06 2.42
CA ILE A 80 -7.17 -7.03 1.69
C ILE A 80 -7.02 -7.45 0.24
N VAL A 81 -7.20 -6.50 -0.65
CA VAL A 81 -7.20 -6.69 -2.10
C VAL A 81 -6.21 -5.73 -2.74
N ALA A 82 -5.54 -6.17 -3.81
CA ALA A 82 -4.75 -5.28 -4.65
C ALA A 82 -5.66 -4.43 -5.54
N GLY A 83 -5.40 -3.12 -5.63
CA GLY A 83 -6.22 -2.16 -6.38
C GLY A 83 -6.85 -1.11 -5.48
N GLN A 84 -7.99 -0.59 -5.89
CA GLN A 84 -8.74 0.46 -5.18
C GLN A 84 -10.13 -0.03 -4.81
N CYS A 85 -10.76 0.61 -3.81
CA CYS A 85 -12.15 0.36 -3.45
C CYS A 85 -13.05 0.35 -4.69
N ARG A 86 -13.86 -0.69 -4.82
CA ARG A 86 -14.75 -0.99 -5.97
C ARG A 86 -14.08 -1.70 -7.14
N ASP A 87 -12.78 -1.94 -7.11
CA ASP A 87 -12.17 -2.86 -8.05
C ASP A 87 -12.55 -4.30 -7.65
N ASN A 88 -12.93 -5.12 -8.63
CA ASN A 88 -13.19 -6.55 -8.41
C ASN A 88 -11.86 -7.32 -8.45
N GLY A 89 -11.02 -7.07 -7.45
CA GLY A 89 -9.73 -7.71 -7.32
C GLY A 89 -9.78 -9.01 -6.51
N ALA A 90 -8.82 -9.89 -6.73
CA ALA A 90 -8.62 -11.04 -5.86
C ALA A 90 -7.95 -10.64 -4.54
N PRO A 91 -8.33 -11.23 -3.40
CA PRO A 91 -7.63 -11.04 -2.14
C PRO A 91 -6.14 -11.41 -2.26
N ILE A 92 -5.29 -10.67 -1.55
CA ILE A 92 -3.82 -10.92 -1.53
C ILE A 92 -3.43 -12.23 -0.81
N ALA A 93 -4.37 -12.82 -0.08
CA ALA A 93 -4.22 -14.10 0.60
C ALA A 93 -5.58 -14.83 0.63
N ALA A 94 -5.57 -16.15 0.88
CA ALA A 94 -6.80 -16.90 1.07
C ALA A 94 -7.62 -16.36 2.24
N GLN A 95 -8.95 -16.40 2.17
CA GLN A 95 -9.86 -15.91 3.21
C GLN A 95 -9.54 -16.49 4.61
N ALA A 96 -9.08 -17.72 4.68
CA ALA A 96 -8.66 -18.37 5.93
C ALA A 96 -7.46 -17.70 6.63
N ALA A 97 -6.66 -16.90 5.91
CA ALA A 97 -5.56 -16.14 6.50
C ALA A 97 -6.07 -14.92 7.30
N PHE A 98 -7.28 -14.45 7.01
CA PHE A 98 -7.89 -13.32 7.67
C PHE A 98 -8.78 -13.82 8.81
N THR A 99 -8.26 -13.80 10.04
CA THR A 99 -9.02 -14.20 11.22
C THR A 99 -10.28 -13.34 11.33
N GLN A 100 -11.45 -13.97 11.43
CA GLN A 100 -12.70 -13.23 11.63
C GLN A 100 -12.62 -12.37 12.89
N LEU A 101 -13.10 -11.14 12.77
CA LEU A 101 -13.20 -10.22 13.88
C LEU A 101 -14.47 -10.55 14.67
N GLN A 102 -14.34 -10.69 15.99
CA GLN A 102 -15.46 -10.84 16.90
C GLN A 102 -15.70 -9.50 17.60
N SER A 103 -16.90 -8.92 17.45
CA SER A 103 -17.27 -7.73 18.22
C SER A 103 -17.65 -8.10 19.65
N GLN A 104 -17.27 -7.22 20.56
CA GLN A 104 -17.53 -7.34 22.00
C GLN A 104 -18.82 -6.60 22.41
N MET A 105 -19.15 -6.66 23.71
CA MET A 105 -20.37 -6.04 24.25
C MET A 105 -20.42 -4.52 24.08
N ASP A 106 -19.24 -3.85 24.01
CA ASP A 106 -19.09 -2.42 23.79
C ASP A 106 -19.17 -2.01 22.30
N GLY A 107 -19.37 -2.97 21.40
CA GLY A 107 -19.36 -2.74 19.97
C GLY A 107 -17.98 -2.53 19.37
N GLY A 108 -16.93 -2.82 20.13
CA GLY A 108 -15.53 -2.82 19.67
C GLY A 108 -15.04 -4.23 19.35
N GLY A 109 -13.97 -4.33 18.58
CA GLY A 109 -13.32 -5.62 18.31
C GLY A 109 -12.02 -5.42 17.54
N THR A 110 -11.10 -6.37 17.69
CA THR A 110 -9.82 -6.36 16.98
C THR A 110 -9.49 -7.74 16.45
N ALA A 111 -8.99 -7.81 15.23
CA ALA A 111 -8.44 -9.01 14.65
C ALA A 111 -7.07 -8.73 14.01
N THR A 112 -6.28 -9.78 13.83
CA THR A 112 -4.98 -9.70 13.17
C THR A 112 -4.85 -10.80 12.12
N ALA A 113 -4.08 -10.51 11.05
CA ALA A 113 -3.70 -11.48 10.04
C ALA A 113 -2.23 -11.31 9.69
N ASN A 114 -1.60 -12.39 9.26
CA ASN A 114 -0.30 -12.33 8.57
C ASN A 114 -0.55 -12.60 7.09
N VAL A 115 -0.12 -11.67 6.25
CA VAL A 115 -0.34 -11.71 4.80
C VAL A 115 1.02 -11.61 4.10
N PRO A 116 1.12 -11.94 2.80
CA PRO A 116 2.31 -11.63 2.02
C PRO A 116 2.69 -10.16 2.17
N LYS A 117 4.00 -9.86 2.10
CA LYS A 117 4.48 -8.49 2.20
C LYS A 117 3.85 -7.63 1.10
N LEU A 118 3.27 -6.51 1.50
CA LEU A 118 2.74 -5.54 0.57
C LEU A 118 3.89 -4.82 -0.15
N THR A 119 3.74 -4.67 -1.46
CA THR A 119 4.72 -3.97 -2.30
C THR A 119 4.47 -2.47 -2.22
N SER A 120 5.51 -1.71 -1.87
CA SER A 120 5.47 -0.27 -1.87
C SER A 120 5.11 0.31 -3.24
N GLY A 121 4.33 1.38 -3.26
CA GLY A 121 3.85 2.02 -4.47
C GLY A 121 2.70 1.30 -5.19
N GLN A 122 2.28 0.12 -4.74
CA GLN A 122 1.07 -0.52 -5.24
C GLN A 122 -0.15 -0.11 -4.40
N PRO A 123 -1.29 0.14 -5.04
CA PRO A 123 -2.53 0.42 -4.32
C PRO A 123 -3.09 -0.86 -3.69
N PHE A 124 -3.58 -0.74 -2.48
CA PHE A 124 -4.30 -1.79 -1.76
C PHE A 124 -5.53 -1.18 -1.09
N TYR A 125 -6.54 -2.00 -0.89
CA TYR A 125 -7.72 -1.62 -0.12
C TYR A 125 -8.19 -2.77 0.77
N VAL A 126 -8.87 -2.42 1.84
CA VAL A 126 -9.54 -3.37 2.74
C VAL A 126 -11.01 -3.47 2.38
N ARG A 127 -11.58 -4.67 2.47
CA ARG A 127 -13.03 -4.92 2.45
C ARG A 127 -13.46 -5.47 3.79
N VAL A 128 -14.60 -5.01 4.25
CA VAL A 128 -15.30 -5.53 5.43
C VAL A 128 -16.64 -6.04 4.94
N PHE A 129 -16.98 -7.27 5.25
CA PHE A 129 -18.16 -7.94 4.73
C PHE A 129 -19.34 -7.89 5.70
N ASP A 130 -20.53 -7.97 5.16
CA ASP A 130 -21.76 -8.09 5.94
C ASP A 130 -21.71 -9.38 6.79
N PRO A 131 -21.78 -9.26 8.13
CA PRO A 131 -21.69 -10.42 9.03
C PRO A 131 -22.86 -11.38 8.91
N GLN A 132 -23.96 -10.99 8.27
CA GLN A 132 -25.13 -11.83 8.07
C GLN A 132 -25.08 -12.62 6.75
N GLN A 133 -24.05 -12.40 5.93
CA GLN A 133 -23.93 -12.99 4.60
C GLN A 133 -22.54 -13.61 4.40
N SER A 134 -22.43 -14.48 3.40
CA SER A 134 -21.11 -15.00 2.99
C SER A 134 -20.23 -13.88 2.43
N PRO A 135 -18.91 -13.88 2.67
CA PRO A 135 -17.99 -12.85 2.18
C PRO A 135 -17.80 -12.98 0.65
N THR A 136 -18.59 -12.25 -0.10
CA THR A 136 -18.54 -12.12 -1.56
C THR A 136 -18.48 -10.66 -1.96
N ASP A 137 -18.12 -10.36 -3.20
CA ASP A 137 -17.99 -8.99 -3.70
C ASP A 137 -19.31 -8.20 -3.60
N ASP A 138 -20.45 -8.87 -3.70
CA ASP A 138 -21.78 -8.25 -3.56
C ASP A 138 -22.15 -7.89 -2.11
N ASN A 139 -21.46 -8.49 -1.15
CA ASN A 139 -21.76 -8.38 0.28
C ASN A 139 -20.74 -7.51 1.05
N VAL A 140 -20.03 -6.63 0.34
CA VAL A 140 -19.11 -5.68 0.96
C VAL A 140 -19.90 -4.64 1.75
N TRP A 141 -19.69 -4.62 3.05
CA TRP A 141 -20.30 -3.70 3.99
C TRP A 141 -19.64 -2.33 3.98
N GLY A 142 -18.34 -2.32 3.76
CA GLY A 142 -17.54 -1.12 3.61
C GLY A 142 -16.15 -1.42 3.07
N CYS A 143 -15.54 -0.45 2.43
CA CYS A 143 -14.16 -0.54 1.99
C CYS A 143 -13.39 0.77 2.20
N ALA A 144 -12.07 0.68 2.29
CA ALA A 144 -11.17 1.83 2.33
C ALA A 144 -9.87 1.55 1.59
N ASN A 145 -9.40 2.53 0.85
CA ASN A 145 -8.07 2.51 0.28
C ASN A 145 -7.03 2.64 1.39
N LEU A 146 -5.94 1.89 1.27
CA LEU A 146 -4.83 1.92 2.21
C LEU A 146 -3.79 2.93 1.73
N ALA A 147 -3.42 3.87 2.59
CA ALA A 147 -2.36 4.84 2.34
C ALA A 147 -1.05 4.34 2.94
N GLU A 148 -0.01 4.29 2.13
CA GLU A 148 1.35 4.03 2.60
C GLU A 148 1.82 5.21 3.45
N GLN A 149 2.43 4.91 4.57
CA GLN A 149 2.97 5.91 5.48
C GLN A 149 4.46 6.12 5.19
N PRO A 150 4.97 7.34 5.29
CA PRO A 150 6.38 7.66 5.11
C PRO A 150 7.29 7.05 6.17
#